data_6054c021cbaaa503a8a57d42117f0186
#
_entry.id   6054c021cbaaa503a8a57d42117f0186
#
_cell.length_a   1.000
_cell.length_b   1.000
_cell.length_c   1.000
_cell.angle_alpha   90.00
_cell.angle_beta   90.00
_cell.angle_gamma   90.00
#
_symmetry.space_group_name_H-M   'P 1'
#
loop_
_entity.id
_entity.type
_entity.pdbx_description
1 polymer ?
#
loop_
_entity_poly.entity_id
_entity_poly.type
_entity_poly.pdbx_seq_one_letter_code
_entity_poly.pdbx_strand_id
1 'polypeptide(L)'
;PYNYDEPIYLLIRETIASSRWKSRINDSRTFYHLRANDYYDLLATRCEDINVWMTTYKHTMPSHEAILDWYRGTGLRPYIQALGDDKESIQEFEKDILDRIVTAYPKQKDGNIIFDFPRLFFTAKVK
;
A
#
# COMPACT_ATOMS: atom_id res chain seq x y z
N PRO A 1 -5.98 2.26 -6.81
CA PRO A 1 -5.41 1.01 -6.31
C PRO A 1 -6.39 0.30 -5.38
N TYR A 2 -6.27 -1.00 -5.32
CA TYR A 2 -7.08 -1.88 -4.49
C TYR A 2 -6.13 -2.85 -3.77
N ASN A 3 -5.20 -2.31 -2.98
CA ASN A 3 -4.02 -3.01 -2.49
C ASN A 3 -3.90 -3.12 -0.96
N TYR A 4 -4.95 -2.79 -0.21
CA TYR A 4 -4.88 -2.79 1.26
C TYR A 4 -4.81 -4.18 1.91
N ASP A 5 -4.99 -5.25 1.15
CA ASP A 5 -4.75 -6.62 1.59
C ASP A 5 -3.38 -7.15 1.13
N GLU A 6 -2.62 -6.36 0.36
CA GLU A 6 -1.31 -6.75 -0.12
C GLU A 6 -0.25 -6.69 1.01
N PRO A 7 0.81 -7.52 0.92
CA PRO A 7 1.82 -7.60 1.99
C PRO A 7 2.42 -6.25 2.36
N ILE A 8 2.71 -5.38 1.39
CA ILE A 8 3.28 -4.06 1.66
C ILE A 8 2.41 -3.22 2.59
N TYR A 9 1.10 -3.25 2.38
CA TYR A 9 0.17 -2.47 3.20
C TYR A 9 0.09 -3.03 4.62
N LEU A 10 0.03 -4.36 4.74
CA LEU A 10 -0.02 -5.04 6.03
C LEU A 10 1.26 -4.82 6.85
N LEU A 11 2.43 -4.92 6.21
CA LEU A 11 3.71 -4.74 6.90
C LEU A 11 3.93 -3.29 7.36
N ILE A 12 3.45 -2.30 6.60
CA ILE A 12 3.50 -0.90 7.03
C ILE A 12 2.66 -0.71 8.29
N ARG A 13 1.43 -1.22 8.31
CA ARG A 13 0.54 -1.13 9.49
C ARG A 13 1.12 -1.84 10.70
N GLU A 14 1.71 -3.02 10.52
CA GLU A 14 2.43 -3.73 11.57
C GLU A 14 3.58 -2.91 12.15
N THR A 15 4.36 -2.27 11.28
CA THR A 15 5.52 -1.47 11.71
C THR A 15 5.10 -0.29 12.57
N ILE A 16 4.11 0.49 12.12
CA ILE A 16 3.63 1.66 12.89
C ILE A 16 2.92 1.27 14.18
N ALA A 17 2.35 0.07 14.26
CA ALA A 17 1.72 -0.45 15.46
C ALA A 17 2.71 -1.09 16.44
N SER A 18 3.96 -1.32 16.03
CA SER A 18 4.99 -1.90 16.89
C SER A 18 5.35 -0.98 18.06
N SER A 19 5.83 -1.55 19.17
CA SER A 19 6.18 -0.80 20.39
C SER A 19 7.19 0.31 20.14
N ARG A 20 8.07 0.15 19.15
CA ARG A 20 9.11 1.12 18.80
C ARG A 20 8.53 2.41 18.21
N TRP A 21 7.46 2.31 17.40
CA TRP A 21 6.92 3.45 16.63
C TRP A 21 5.56 3.92 17.09
N LYS A 22 4.84 3.10 17.83
CA LYS A 22 3.46 3.35 18.26
C LYS A 22 3.26 4.70 18.97
N SER A 23 4.23 5.11 19.80
CA SER A 23 4.15 6.37 20.55
C SER A 23 4.60 7.58 19.73
N ARG A 24 5.33 7.37 18.64
CA ARG A 24 5.94 8.43 17.82
C ARG A 24 5.18 8.71 16.54
N ILE A 25 4.51 7.69 16.01
CA ILE A 25 3.73 7.79 14.77
C ILE A 25 2.28 7.53 15.15
N ASN A 26 1.49 8.60 15.11
CA ASN A 26 0.05 8.48 15.30
C ASN A 26 -0.61 8.19 13.94
N ASP A 27 -1.12 6.97 13.77
CA ASP A 27 -1.91 6.62 12.60
C ASP A 27 -3.35 7.07 12.81
N SER A 28 -3.56 8.39 12.70
CA SER A 28 -4.90 8.97 12.69
C SER A 28 -5.58 8.85 11.32
N ARG A 29 -4.87 8.30 10.33
CA ARG A 29 -5.42 8.13 8.99
C ARG A 29 -6.33 6.93 8.96
N THR A 30 -7.60 7.19 8.85
CA THR A 30 -8.57 6.18 8.47
C THR A 30 -8.69 6.22 6.94
N PHE A 31 -8.11 5.23 6.29
CA PHE A 31 -8.38 5.01 4.88
C PHE A 31 -9.72 4.26 4.79
N TYR A 32 -10.74 4.96 4.33
CA TYR A 32 -12.00 4.31 4.01
C TYR A 32 -11.82 3.58 2.68
N HIS A 33 -11.70 2.27 2.76
CA HIS A 33 -11.61 1.42 1.58
C HIS A 33 -12.96 0.77 1.35
N LEU A 34 -13.64 1.23 0.33
CA LEU A 34 -14.81 0.54 -0.16
C LEU A 34 -14.37 -0.73 -0.89
N ARG A 35 -15.05 -1.83 -0.64
CA ARG A 35 -14.86 -3.06 -1.40
C ARG A 35 -15.58 -2.96 -2.76
N ALA A 36 -15.26 -3.89 -3.66
CA ALA A 36 -15.85 -3.89 -5.01
C ALA A 36 -17.38 -3.89 -4.98
N ASN A 37 -17.95 -4.70 -4.07
CA ASN A 37 -19.41 -4.79 -3.92
C ASN A 37 -20.03 -3.47 -3.42
N ASP A 38 -19.32 -2.77 -2.54
CA ASP A 38 -19.79 -1.46 -2.04
C ASP A 38 -19.81 -0.42 -3.16
N TYR A 39 -18.78 -0.43 -4.03
CA TYR A 39 -18.77 0.44 -5.21
C TYR A 39 -19.92 0.11 -6.15
N TYR A 40 -20.18 -1.17 -6.38
CA TYR A 40 -21.31 -1.59 -7.21
C TYR A 40 -22.64 -1.06 -6.66
N ASP A 41 -22.90 -1.27 -5.37
CA ASP A 41 -24.13 -0.81 -4.72
C ASP A 41 -24.29 0.71 -4.82
N LEU A 42 -23.20 1.43 -4.61
CA LEU A 42 -23.20 2.90 -4.72
C LEU A 42 -23.52 3.36 -6.15
N LEU A 43 -22.90 2.74 -7.15
CA LEU A 43 -23.15 3.05 -8.56
C LEU A 43 -24.58 2.71 -8.97
N ALA A 44 -25.13 1.60 -8.48
CA ALA A 44 -26.46 1.12 -8.83
C ALA A 44 -27.58 2.10 -8.42
N THR A 45 -27.29 3.02 -7.51
CA THR A 45 -28.27 4.05 -7.12
C THR A 45 -28.53 5.06 -8.23
N ARG A 46 -27.59 5.26 -9.17
CA ARG A 46 -27.67 6.32 -10.19
C ARG A 46 -27.23 5.88 -11.59
N CYS A 47 -26.75 4.66 -11.71
CA CYS A 47 -26.20 4.15 -12.97
C CYS A 47 -26.84 2.85 -13.38
N GLU A 48 -26.75 2.57 -14.67
CA GLU A 48 -27.09 1.30 -15.29
C GLU A 48 -25.89 0.76 -16.09
N ASP A 49 -25.99 -0.45 -16.62
CA ASP A 49 -24.91 -1.09 -17.41
C ASP A 49 -23.57 -1.07 -16.65
N ILE A 50 -23.61 -1.42 -15.38
CA ILE A 50 -22.45 -1.37 -14.48
C ILE A 50 -21.57 -2.58 -14.73
N ASN A 51 -20.29 -2.33 -15.03
CA ASN A 51 -19.26 -3.36 -15.11
C ASN A 51 -18.14 -3.06 -14.14
N VAL A 52 -17.77 -4.02 -13.29
CA VAL A 52 -16.72 -3.88 -12.28
C VAL A 52 -15.75 -5.04 -12.44
N TRP A 53 -14.44 -4.73 -12.49
CA TRP A 53 -13.42 -5.77 -12.61
C TRP A 53 -12.13 -5.38 -11.90
N MET A 54 -11.30 -6.39 -11.64
CA MET A 54 -9.98 -6.24 -11.04
C MET A 54 -8.89 -6.57 -12.05
N THR A 55 -7.82 -5.78 -12.04
CA THR A 55 -6.59 -6.08 -12.78
C THR A 55 -5.43 -6.04 -11.80
N THR A 56 -4.68 -7.11 -11.71
CA THR A 56 -3.45 -7.15 -10.92
C THR A 56 -2.26 -6.95 -11.84
N TYR A 57 -1.56 -5.82 -11.66
CA TYR A 57 -0.30 -5.56 -12.35
C TYR A 57 0.83 -6.22 -11.57
N LYS A 58 1.60 -7.06 -12.23
CA LYS A 58 2.78 -7.69 -11.64
C LYS A 58 4.02 -6.92 -12.05
N HIS A 59 4.41 -5.95 -11.23
CA HIS A 59 5.59 -5.13 -11.51
C HIS A 59 6.86 -5.92 -11.21
N THR A 60 7.80 -5.91 -12.15
CA THR A 60 9.14 -6.47 -11.92
C THR A 60 10.02 -5.41 -11.30
N MET A 61 10.42 -5.63 -10.05
CA MET A 61 11.24 -4.70 -9.29
C MET A 61 12.69 -5.23 -9.22
N PRO A 62 13.70 -4.38 -9.43
CA PRO A 62 15.09 -4.83 -9.42
C PRO A 62 15.62 -5.14 -8.03
N SER A 63 15.00 -4.60 -6.98
CA SER A 63 15.45 -4.75 -5.60
C SER A 63 14.33 -4.47 -4.61
N HIS A 64 14.53 -4.86 -3.35
CA HIS A 64 13.61 -4.51 -2.26
C HIS A 64 13.63 -2.99 -1.99
N GLU A 65 14.77 -2.36 -2.13
CA GLU A 65 14.92 -0.91 -2.00
C GLU A 65 14.07 -0.14 -3.01
N ALA A 66 13.87 -0.70 -4.21
CA ALA A 66 13.00 -0.08 -5.22
C ALA A 66 11.54 -0.04 -4.77
N ILE A 67 11.08 -1.04 -4.01
CA ILE A 67 9.74 -1.03 -3.40
C ILE A 67 9.65 0.05 -2.33
N LEU A 68 10.66 0.15 -1.47
CA LEU A 68 10.74 1.20 -0.45
C LEU A 68 10.72 2.59 -1.08
N ASP A 69 11.51 2.81 -2.13
CA ASP A 69 11.58 4.08 -2.86
C ASP A 69 10.23 4.48 -3.44
N TRP A 70 9.49 3.53 -4.00
CA TRP A 70 8.14 3.78 -4.50
C TRP A 70 7.23 4.33 -3.41
N TYR A 71 7.27 3.73 -2.21
CA TYR A 71 6.39 4.11 -1.09
C TYR A 71 6.87 5.34 -0.33
N ARG A 72 8.16 5.70 -0.42
CA ARG A 72 8.74 6.85 0.28
C ARG A 72 8.04 8.16 -0.08
N GLY A 73 7.67 8.34 -1.32
CA GLY A 73 6.96 9.53 -1.82
C GLY A 73 5.44 9.46 -1.73
N THR A 74 4.88 8.33 -1.34
CA THR A 74 3.43 8.08 -1.33
C THR A 74 2.95 7.53 0.00
N GLY A 75 2.85 6.22 0.16
CA GLY A 75 2.25 5.58 1.33
C GLY A 75 3.00 5.79 2.65
N LEU A 76 4.33 5.97 2.60
CA LEU A 76 5.15 6.23 3.79
C LEU A 76 5.28 7.70 4.14
N ARG A 77 4.98 8.58 3.21
CA ARG A 77 5.20 10.03 3.38
C ARG A 77 4.62 10.60 4.67
N PRO A 78 3.38 10.31 5.05
CA PRO A 78 2.82 10.85 6.29
C PRO A 78 3.53 10.39 7.55
N TYR A 79 3.99 9.14 7.54
CA TYR A 79 4.69 8.56 8.69
C TYR A 79 6.09 9.14 8.84
N ILE A 80 6.77 9.34 7.71
CA ILE A 80 8.08 10.02 7.69
C ILE A 80 7.93 11.46 8.16
N GLN A 81 6.89 12.17 7.72
CA GLN A 81 6.60 13.54 8.17
C GLN A 81 6.31 13.61 9.67
N ALA A 82 5.65 12.60 10.23
CA ALA A 82 5.37 12.52 11.66
C ALA A 82 6.65 12.43 12.51
N LEU A 83 7.75 11.91 11.95
CA LEU A 83 9.05 11.85 12.60
C LEU A 83 9.81 13.19 12.54
N GLY A 84 9.31 14.17 11.79
CA GLY A 84 9.88 15.52 11.71
C GLY A 84 11.26 15.56 11.06
N ASP A 85 12.19 16.29 11.70
CA ASP A 85 13.54 16.48 11.21
C ASP A 85 14.56 15.48 11.80
N ASP A 86 14.09 14.48 12.54
CA ASP A 86 14.93 13.45 13.15
C ASP A 86 15.36 12.44 12.09
N LYS A 87 16.45 12.77 11.39
CA LYS A 87 16.98 11.95 10.28
C LYS A 87 17.36 10.54 10.72
N GLU A 88 17.89 10.39 11.93
CA GLU A 88 18.28 9.08 12.46
C GLU A 88 17.04 8.18 12.64
N SER A 89 15.99 8.71 13.24
CA SER A 89 14.73 7.99 13.39
C SER A 89 14.07 7.64 12.05
N ILE A 90 14.13 8.53 11.07
CA ILE A 90 13.64 8.26 9.72
C ILE A 90 14.40 7.09 9.09
N GLN A 91 15.71 7.07 9.20
CA GLN A 91 16.54 5.97 8.69
C GLN A 91 16.22 4.64 9.37
N GLU A 92 16.04 4.66 10.68
CA GLU A 92 15.67 3.46 11.45
C GLU A 92 14.28 2.96 11.09
N PHE A 93 13.34 3.86 10.91
CA PHE A 93 11.98 3.51 10.47
C PHE A 93 11.99 2.89 9.07
N GLU A 94 12.69 3.51 8.13
CA GLU A 94 12.82 2.99 6.77
C GLU A 94 13.53 1.62 6.76
N LYS A 95 14.51 1.42 7.63
CA LYS A 95 15.17 0.12 7.77
C LYS A 95 14.21 -0.95 8.29
N ASP A 96 13.38 -0.64 9.27
CA ASP A 96 12.38 -1.58 9.79
C ASP A 96 11.39 -1.98 8.67
N ILE A 97 10.95 -1.02 7.86
CA ILE A 97 10.10 -1.28 6.71
C ILE A 97 10.82 -2.17 5.68
N LEU A 98 12.07 -1.84 5.35
CA LEU A 98 12.85 -2.60 4.38
C LEU A 98 13.05 -4.05 4.82
N ASP A 99 13.38 -4.29 6.08
CA ASP A 99 13.58 -5.63 6.61
C ASP A 99 12.30 -6.48 6.47
N ARG A 100 11.14 -5.87 6.66
CA ARG A 100 9.84 -6.54 6.48
C ARG A 100 9.51 -6.78 5.00
N ILE A 101 9.89 -5.84 4.12
CA ILE A 101 9.76 -6.01 2.67
C ILE A 101 10.58 -7.22 2.20
N VAL A 102 11.82 -7.36 2.68
CA VAL A 102 12.70 -8.48 2.33
C VAL A 102 12.05 -9.81 2.67
N THR A 103 11.40 -9.90 3.82
CA THR A 103 10.71 -11.12 4.27
C THR A 103 9.43 -11.38 3.45
N ALA A 104 8.65 -10.33 3.17
CA ALA A 104 7.34 -10.45 2.53
C ALA A 104 7.43 -10.70 1.02
N TYR A 105 8.49 -10.22 0.37
CA TYR A 105 8.66 -10.29 -1.09
C TYR A 105 9.97 -11.03 -1.44
N PRO A 106 9.93 -12.36 -1.56
CA PRO A 106 11.13 -13.13 -1.90
C PRO A 106 11.56 -12.84 -3.34
N LYS A 107 12.87 -12.96 -3.58
CA LYS A 107 13.43 -12.81 -4.91
C LYS A 107 13.07 -13.99 -5.80
N GLN A 108 12.82 -13.71 -7.06
CA GLN A 108 12.71 -14.71 -8.10
C GLN A 108 14.11 -15.28 -8.44
N LYS A 109 14.15 -16.33 -9.27
CA LYS A 109 15.40 -17.01 -9.64
C LYS A 109 16.43 -16.08 -10.28
N ASP A 110 15.97 -15.05 -11.00
CA ASP A 110 16.85 -14.07 -11.65
C ASP A 110 17.25 -12.89 -10.74
N GLY A 111 16.81 -12.91 -9.48
CA GLY A 111 17.09 -11.86 -8.52
C GLY A 111 16.09 -10.70 -8.50
N ASN A 112 15.17 -10.65 -9.45
CA ASN A 112 14.10 -9.66 -9.46
C ASN A 112 12.98 -10.05 -8.49
N ILE A 113 12.13 -9.09 -8.18
CA ILE A 113 11.01 -9.25 -7.28
C ILE A 113 9.73 -8.95 -8.03
N ILE A 114 8.73 -9.80 -7.90
CA ILE A 114 7.40 -9.53 -8.43
C ILE A 114 6.60 -8.81 -7.37
N PHE A 115 6.17 -7.61 -7.69
CA PHE A 115 5.37 -6.74 -6.83
C PHE A 115 3.97 -6.61 -7.40
N ASP A 116 3.01 -7.29 -6.77
CA ASP A 116 1.62 -7.26 -7.22
C ASP A 116 0.96 -5.95 -6.81
N PHE A 117 0.30 -5.32 -7.77
CA PHE A 117 -0.41 -4.07 -7.57
C PHE A 117 -1.83 -4.17 -8.15
N PRO A 118 -2.79 -4.62 -7.33
CA PRO A 118 -4.19 -4.72 -7.78
C PRO A 118 -4.83 -3.37 -7.96
N ARG A 119 -5.64 -3.24 -9.02
CA ARG A 119 -6.47 -2.07 -9.29
C ARG A 119 -7.89 -2.49 -9.59
N LEU A 120 -8.83 -1.75 -9.02
CA LEU A 120 -10.24 -1.89 -9.31
C LEU A 120 -10.64 -0.92 -10.42
N PHE A 121 -11.37 -1.42 -11.40
CA PHE A 121 -11.91 -0.64 -12.50
C PHE A 121 -13.41 -0.80 -12.55
N PHE A 122 -14.08 0.22 -13.01
CA PHE A 122 -15.48 0.12 -13.35
C PHE A 122 -15.85 1.05 -14.49
N THR A 123 -16.91 0.66 -15.22
CA THR A 123 -17.62 1.51 -16.15
C THR A 123 -19.10 1.47 -15.79
N ALA A 124 -19.79 2.57 -15.99
CA ALA A 124 -21.21 2.68 -15.70
C ALA A 124 -21.83 3.76 -16.57
N LYS A 125 -23.09 3.57 -16.94
CA LYS A 125 -23.88 4.55 -17.67
C LYS A 125 -24.80 5.27 -16.70
N VAL A 126 -24.75 6.58 -16.68
CA VAL A 126 -25.64 7.39 -15.85
C VAL A 126 -27.06 7.30 -16.39
N LYS A 127 -28.00 7.04 -15.51
CA LYS A 127 -29.42 6.98 -15.87
C LYS A 127 -29.96 8.32 -16.37
#